data_b90960b134849a82dc7e24fe0efd4923
#
_entry.id   b90960b134849a82dc7e24fe0efd4923
#
_cell.length_a   1.000
_cell.length_b   1.000
_cell.length_c   1.000
_cell.angle_alpha   90.00
_cell.angle_beta   90.00
_cell.angle_gamma   90.00
#
_symmetry.space_group_name_H-M   'P 1'
#
loop_
_entity.id
_entity.type
_entity.pdbx_description
1 polymer ?
#
loop_
_entity_poly.entity_id
_entity_poly.type
_entity_poly.pdbx_seq_one_letter_code
_entity_poly.pdbx_strand_id
1 'polypeptide(L)'
;LYAGGDNVLEFAWIDSNSDKCSEVGMKNPNTLGLYDMSGNVWEMCQDWYYQYSEGAVTDPVGEYYTGYHVFRGGSWNTNAQQARVTARYKQGIHYRDYNTGFRLVLE
;
A
#
# COMPACT_ATOMS: atom_id res chain seq x y z
N LEU A 1 -11.25 -1.63 7.57
CA LEU A 1 -11.07 -0.61 6.54
C LEU A 1 -9.59 -0.36 6.24
N TYR A 2 -8.76 -0.32 7.26
CA TYR A 2 -7.30 -0.19 7.17
C TYR A 2 -6.62 -1.46 7.65
N ALA A 3 -5.35 -1.62 7.31
CA ALA A 3 -4.57 -2.75 7.78
C ALA A 3 -4.32 -2.61 9.29
N GLY A 4 -5.05 -3.34 10.10
CA GLY A 4 -4.97 -3.29 11.56
C GLY A 4 -6.28 -2.91 12.23
N GLY A 5 -7.15 -2.15 11.57
CA GLY A 5 -8.43 -1.74 12.13
C GLY A 5 -9.02 -0.53 11.44
N ASP A 6 -10.03 0.07 12.08
CA ASP A 6 -10.77 1.19 11.49
C ASP A 6 -10.25 2.56 11.92
N ASN A 7 -9.41 2.65 12.95
CA ASN A 7 -8.78 3.89 13.37
C ASN A 7 -7.43 4.04 12.67
N VAL A 8 -7.43 4.76 11.54
CA VAL A 8 -6.24 4.89 10.69
C VAL A 8 -5.04 5.49 11.44
N LEU A 9 -5.26 6.40 12.39
CA LEU A 9 -4.17 7.10 13.07
C LEU A 9 -3.39 6.20 14.04
N GLU A 10 -3.95 5.06 14.44
CA GLU A 10 -3.24 4.08 15.28
C GLU A 10 -2.27 3.21 14.48
N PHE A 11 -2.51 3.05 13.18
CA PHE A 11 -1.81 2.07 12.36
C PHE A 11 -1.02 2.69 11.20
N ALA A 12 -1.24 3.98 10.89
CA ALA A 12 -0.72 4.56 9.65
C ALA A 12 -0.15 5.97 9.85
N TRP A 13 0.89 6.27 9.08
CA TRP A 13 1.39 7.61 8.85
C TRP A 13 0.80 8.13 7.54
N ILE A 14 -0.03 9.16 7.62
CA ILE A 14 -0.72 9.79 6.48
C ILE A 14 -0.58 11.32 6.57
N ASP A 15 -1.20 12.04 5.66
CA ASP A 15 -1.07 13.50 5.58
C ASP A 15 -1.53 14.25 6.84
N SER A 16 -2.48 13.70 7.58
CA SER A 16 -3.01 14.35 8.78
C SER A 16 -2.12 14.22 10.02
N ASN A 17 -1.17 13.29 10.03
CA ASN A 17 -0.30 13.06 11.19
C ASN A 17 1.19 12.95 10.86
N SER A 18 1.57 13.25 9.62
CA SER A 18 2.97 13.17 9.22
C SER A 18 3.29 14.18 8.11
N ASP A 19 4.54 14.63 8.06
CA ASP A 19 5.06 15.51 7.01
C ASP A 19 6.29 14.93 6.30
N LYS A 20 6.64 13.69 6.62
CA LYS A 20 7.78 12.96 6.04
C LYS A 20 7.61 11.47 6.28
N CYS A 21 8.39 10.63 5.60
CA CYS A 21 8.41 9.21 5.92
C CYS A 21 8.97 9.00 7.33
N SER A 22 8.44 8.01 8.00
CA SER A 22 8.78 7.69 9.39
C SER A 22 9.55 6.38 9.47
N GLU A 23 10.29 6.22 10.57
CA GLU A 23 10.92 4.96 10.89
C GLU A 23 9.87 3.84 10.95
N VAL A 24 10.22 2.67 10.45
CA VAL A 24 9.31 1.52 10.44
C VAL A 24 9.01 1.02 11.84
N GLY A 25 7.84 0.42 12.03
CA GLY A 25 7.48 -0.25 13.28
C GLY A 25 7.08 0.68 14.43
N MET A 26 6.82 1.97 14.18
CA MET A 26 6.49 2.94 15.23
C MET A 26 4.99 2.99 15.55
N LYS A 27 4.15 2.55 14.64
CA LYS A 27 2.70 2.44 14.86
C LYS A 27 2.33 1.02 15.26
N ASN A 28 1.07 0.78 15.59
CA ASN A 28 0.61 -0.55 15.99
C ASN A 28 0.61 -1.52 14.80
N PRO A 29 0.97 -2.79 15.01
CA PRO A 29 0.87 -3.81 13.97
C PRO A 29 -0.58 -4.26 13.76
N ASN A 30 -0.82 -4.96 12.64
CA ASN A 30 -2.08 -5.67 12.46
C ASN A 30 -2.10 -6.98 13.25
N THR A 31 -3.17 -7.77 13.11
CA THR A 31 -3.34 -9.03 13.83
C THR A 31 -2.32 -10.10 13.44
N LEU A 32 -1.65 -9.94 12.31
CA LEU A 32 -0.58 -10.85 11.85
C LEU A 32 0.82 -10.39 12.29
N GLY A 33 0.91 -9.29 13.04
CA GLY A 33 2.18 -8.73 13.49
C GLY A 33 2.91 -7.91 12.41
N LEU A 34 2.23 -7.51 11.34
CA LEU A 34 2.81 -6.70 10.27
C LEU A 34 2.59 -5.21 10.55
N TYR A 35 3.64 -4.43 10.38
CA TYR A 35 3.66 -2.99 10.62
C TYR A 35 3.56 -2.23 9.31
N ASP A 36 3.00 -1.01 9.35
CA ASP A 36 3.00 -0.04 8.25
C ASP A 36 2.40 -0.59 6.94
N MET A 37 1.39 -1.46 7.06
CA MET A 37 0.66 -1.97 5.89
C MET A 37 -0.26 -0.91 5.27
N SER A 38 -0.56 0.14 6.02
CA SER A 38 -1.23 1.35 5.53
C SER A 38 -0.39 2.55 5.92
N GLY A 39 -0.20 3.49 4.99
CA GLY A 39 0.57 4.72 5.22
C GLY A 39 2.08 4.53 5.17
N ASN A 40 2.80 5.52 5.62
CA ASN A 40 4.25 5.70 5.58
C ASN A 40 4.74 5.90 4.14
N VAL A 41 4.94 4.83 3.37
CA VAL A 41 5.29 4.90 1.94
C VAL A 41 4.39 3.97 1.14
N TRP A 42 4.10 4.35 -0.10
CA TRP A 42 3.47 3.47 -1.06
C TRP A 42 4.38 2.25 -1.28
N GLU A 43 3.78 1.07 -1.35
CA GLU A 43 4.53 -0.16 -1.55
C GLU A 43 4.18 -0.79 -2.88
N MET A 44 5.22 -1.02 -3.69
CA MET A 44 5.07 -1.64 -5.00
C MET A 44 4.70 -3.11 -4.83
N CYS A 45 3.64 -3.52 -5.53
CA CYS A 45 3.21 -4.90 -5.57
C CYS A 45 3.77 -5.62 -6.80
N GLN A 46 3.79 -6.94 -6.76
CA GLN A 46 4.22 -7.77 -7.87
C GLN A 46 3.31 -7.63 -9.09
N ASP A 47 2.03 -7.35 -8.84
CA ASP A 47 1.00 -7.32 -9.86
C ASP A 47 1.18 -6.19 -10.86
N TRP A 48 0.82 -6.46 -12.11
CA TRP A 48 0.59 -5.42 -13.10
C TRP A 48 -0.78 -4.80 -12.89
N TYR A 49 -0.87 -3.49 -13.02
CA TYR A 49 -2.14 -2.77 -12.83
C TYR A 49 -3.07 -3.02 -14.01
N TYR A 50 -4.30 -3.44 -13.69
CA TYR A 50 -5.40 -3.56 -14.64
C TYR A 50 -6.71 -3.33 -13.89
N GLN A 51 -7.79 -3.06 -14.62
CA GLN A 51 -9.09 -2.93 -14.00
C GLN A 51 -9.60 -4.31 -13.57
N TYR A 52 -10.20 -4.35 -12.37
CA TYR A 52 -10.80 -5.60 -11.91
C TYR A 52 -11.91 -6.01 -12.88
N SER A 53 -11.87 -7.26 -13.33
CA SER A 53 -12.95 -7.87 -14.07
C SER A 53 -14.05 -8.34 -13.11
N GLU A 54 -15.28 -8.42 -13.62
CA GLU A 54 -16.36 -9.05 -12.87
C GLU A 54 -16.11 -10.56 -12.74
N GLY A 55 -16.42 -11.11 -11.58
CA GLY A 55 -16.28 -12.53 -11.31
C GLY A 55 -15.16 -12.85 -10.31
N ALA A 56 -15.18 -14.08 -9.83
CA ALA A 56 -14.21 -14.56 -8.87
C ALA A 56 -12.88 -14.89 -9.56
N VAL A 57 -11.78 -14.39 -9.00
CA VAL A 57 -10.43 -14.70 -9.48
C VAL A 57 -9.65 -15.31 -8.33
N THR A 58 -9.04 -16.49 -8.56
CA THR A 58 -8.21 -17.16 -7.58
C THR A 58 -6.75 -16.73 -7.77
N ASP A 59 -6.13 -16.28 -6.69
CA ASP A 59 -4.74 -15.82 -6.68
C ASP A 59 -4.42 -14.83 -7.83
N PRO A 60 -5.11 -13.69 -7.92
CA PRO A 60 -4.96 -12.78 -9.05
C PRO A 60 -3.66 -11.99 -8.94
N VAL A 61 -2.63 -12.44 -9.63
CA VAL A 61 -1.30 -11.80 -9.62
C VAL A 61 -1.16 -10.79 -10.77
N GLY A 62 -2.19 -10.56 -11.58
CA GLY A 62 -2.08 -9.63 -12.69
C GLY A 62 -1.00 -10.06 -13.68
N GLU A 63 -1.22 -11.17 -14.38
CA GLU A 63 -0.22 -11.81 -15.23
C GLU A 63 0.12 -11.02 -16.50
N TYR A 64 -0.76 -10.13 -16.91
CA TYR A 64 -0.60 -9.41 -18.17
C TYR A 64 0.19 -8.13 -17.98
N TYR A 65 1.29 -7.99 -18.70
CA TYR A 65 2.13 -6.79 -18.68
C TYR A 65 1.35 -5.58 -19.20
N THR A 66 1.21 -4.56 -18.35
CA THR A 66 0.55 -3.30 -18.72
C THR A 66 1.51 -2.10 -18.68
N GLY A 67 2.74 -2.28 -18.23
CA GLY A 67 3.70 -1.19 -18.02
C GLY A 67 3.55 -0.50 -16.67
N TYR A 68 2.58 -0.86 -15.85
CA TYR A 68 2.30 -0.23 -14.56
C TYR A 68 2.16 -1.27 -13.47
N HIS A 69 2.97 -1.16 -12.42
CA HIS A 69 2.77 -1.94 -11.21
C HIS A 69 1.67 -1.36 -10.34
N VAL A 70 1.04 -2.21 -9.55
CA VAL A 70 0.11 -1.80 -8.50
C VAL A 70 0.90 -1.29 -7.30
N PHE A 71 0.46 -0.18 -6.73
CA PHE A 71 0.96 0.34 -5.45
C PHE A 71 -0.19 0.37 -4.45
N ARG A 72 0.11 0.01 -3.22
CA ARG A 72 -0.90 -0.07 -2.17
C ARG A 72 -0.41 0.57 -0.88
N GLY A 73 -1.36 0.82 0.01
CA GLY A 73 -1.14 1.23 1.39
C GLY A 73 -1.20 2.74 1.63
N GLY A 74 -1.08 3.54 0.59
CA GLY A 74 -0.93 4.98 0.77
C GLY A 74 0.44 5.35 1.32
N SER A 75 0.66 6.64 1.58
CA SER A 75 1.93 7.13 2.09
C SER A 75 1.72 8.27 3.09
N TRP A 76 2.82 8.80 3.64
CA TRP A 76 2.79 9.89 4.61
C TRP A 76 2.16 11.18 4.06
N ASN A 77 2.08 11.34 2.74
CA ASN A 77 1.49 12.53 2.12
C ASN A 77 0.18 12.25 1.39
N THR A 78 -0.47 11.11 1.66
CA THR A 78 -1.78 10.77 1.11
C THR A 78 -2.86 10.87 2.18
N ASN A 79 -4.12 10.96 1.75
CA ASN A 79 -5.25 11.02 2.68
C ASN A 79 -5.62 9.62 3.18
N ALA A 80 -6.49 9.57 4.21
CA ALA A 80 -6.92 8.32 4.80
C ALA A 80 -7.61 7.40 3.80
N GLN A 81 -8.34 7.95 2.85
CA GLN A 81 -9.06 7.16 1.85
C GLN A 81 -8.11 6.35 0.96
N GLN A 82 -6.95 6.91 0.63
CA GLN A 82 -5.93 6.23 -0.16
C GLN A 82 -5.18 5.16 0.62
N ALA A 83 -5.23 5.20 1.95
CA ALA A 83 -4.58 4.23 2.82
C ALA A 83 -5.45 3.00 3.12
N ARG A 84 -6.70 2.96 2.65
CA ARG A 84 -7.59 1.81 2.85
C ARG A 84 -7.03 0.57 2.16
N VAL A 85 -7.31 -0.60 2.72
CA VAL A 85 -6.80 -1.89 2.17
C VAL A 85 -7.27 -2.17 0.75
N THR A 86 -8.41 -1.62 0.33
CA THR A 86 -8.93 -1.78 -1.03
C THR A 86 -8.39 -0.76 -2.03
N ALA A 87 -7.73 0.29 -1.56
CA ALA A 87 -7.18 1.32 -2.44
C ALA A 87 -5.96 0.78 -3.19
N ARG A 88 -5.84 1.11 -4.45
CA ARG A 88 -4.67 0.80 -5.25
C ARG A 88 -4.36 1.94 -6.22
N TYR A 89 -3.10 2.05 -6.57
CA TYR A 89 -2.59 3.08 -7.45
C TYR A 89 -1.64 2.45 -8.46
N LYS A 90 -1.31 3.16 -9.53
CA LYS A 90 -0.42 2.65 -10.56
C LYS A 90 0.71 3.62 -10.84
N GLN A 91 1.90 3.08 -11.12
CA GLN A 91 3.05 3.85 -11.60
C GLN A 91 3.84 3.02 -12.61
N GLY A 92 4.55 3.70 -13.48
CA GLY A 92 5.40 3.05 -14.46
C GLY A 92 6.53 2.24 -13.81
N ILE A 93 7.10 1.32 -14.56
CA ILE A 93 8.10 0.36 -14.05
C ILE A 93 9.39 1.02 -13.54
N HIS A 94 9.67 2.26 -13.93
CA HIS A 94 10.86 3.00 -13.48
C HIS A 94 10.55 4.11 -12.47
N TYR A 95 9.32 4.12 -11.93
CA TYR A 95 8.90 5.16 -11.00
C TYR A 95 9.69 5.07 -9.69
N ARG A 96 10.14 6.23 -9.22
CA ARG A 96 10.76 6.41 -7.91
C ARG A 96 10.27 7.72 -7.32
N ASP A 97 10.02 7.74 -6.02
CA ASP A 97 9.68 8.96 -5.32
C ASP A 97 9.98 8.79 -3.83
N TYR A 98 10.05 9.91 -3.12
CA TYR A 98 10.28 9.97 -1.69
C TYR A 98 9.14 9.38 -0.85
N ASN A 99 8.00 9.08 -1.45
CA ASN A 99 6.83 8.50 -0.79
C ASN A 99 6.58 7.03 -1.20
N THR A 100 7.56 6.38 -1.81
CA THR A 100 7.42 5.05 -2.40
C THR A 100 8.53 4.12 -1.90
N GLY A 101 8.17 2.89 -1.58
CA GLY A 101 9.09 1.88 -1.11
C GLY A 101 8.60 0.48 -1.44
N PHE A 102 9.11 -0.49 -0.70
CA PHE A 102 8.75 -1.90 -0.89
C PHE A 102 9.03 -2.68 0.39
N ARG A 103 8.49 -3.90 0.45
CA ARG A 103 8.89 -4.89 1.45
C ARG A 103 9.08 -6.25 0.79
N LEU A 104 9.91 -7.07 1.40
CA LEU A 104 10.20 -8.40 0.90
C LEU A 104 9.08 -9.36 1.25
N VAL A 105 8.85 -10.32 0.36
CA VAL A 105 7.89 -11.41 0.55
C VAL A 105 8.66 -12.72 0.52
N LEU A 106 8.43 -13.55 1.53
CA LEU A 106 8.99 -14.91 1.57
C LEU A 106 8.03 -15.85 0.83
N GLU A 107 8.53 -16.45 -0.22
CA GLU A 107 7.77 -17.44 -0.99
C GLU A 107 8.05 -18.86 -0.51
#